data_8c654d7e3afe262c691acb8f81686cfc
#
_entry.id   8c654d7e3afe262c691acb8f81686cfc
#
_cell.length_a   1.000
_cell.length_b   1.000
_cell.length_c   1.000
_cell.angle_alpha   90.00
_cell.angle_beta   90.00
_cell.angle_gamma   90.00
#
_symmetry.space_group_name_H-M   'P 1'
#
loop_
_entity.id
_entity.type
_entity.pdbx_description
1 polymer ?
#
loop_
_entity_poly.entity_id
_entity_poly.type
_entity_poly.pdbx_seq_one_letter_code
_entity_poly.pdbx_strand_id
1 'polypeptide(L)'
;MDIRILPSNIANMIAAGEVVQRPASVVKELMENAVDAGATQVTVIIQDAGRTLIQVIDNGCGMSPDQAVLCFERHATSKLQTAEDLHNILTFGFRGEALASIAAVAEVTLKTRREEDEVGCQVEFADSQQVSLEEIATPVGANFCVRNLFYNVPARRKFLKSDNVEFKHIVSEFIRVALTRPGVGFTLTHNGKEQFVLRPAKSLKFRIQDVLGANVAKDVVDIQAQTSVVELMGYVGRPDAAKKGLGNQYFFVNGRYFRSSYLHKAVMKAYENLIPEGVTPSYFIYLEIDPQSIDVNIHPTKTEIKFEDDSVVFQILFACIKEALGKNSFGESIDFDREGVPDIPAFGKNFGEFRPIDEPQAFTDPLFNPFDNDGFPSEAPAFDNSFGLGTSSPSIGHTPAPVDDFHYTPVPSTSEYVEKRDDYGKLFEDTTTPGKAVLIVQGKYVLTASRSGLMMVNVNRAMERILYERFLAALSKNAHVTQTALFPVTVQIGVENMCLFAEHAQTLADLGFDISPFGTDTIVVNGVPEGYSAEAGKVQTMIGDLLLILSEDYNALPEMLVANMASKFAKLGSLSGDSLTNPAQAQRLIDQLFACENPEYTASGRKTMTLMSVEEIDKKF
;
A
#
# COMPACT_ATOMS: atom_id res chain seq x y z
N MET A 1 28.75 -9.35 -46.34
CA MET A 1 27.48 -8.61 -46.00
C MET A 1 27.75 -7.14 -46.27
N ASP A 2 26.96 -6.54 -47.15
CA ASP A 2 27.16 -5.14 -47.49
C ASP A 2 26.44 -4.23 -46.46
N ILE A 3 27.09 -3.19 -46.01
CA ILE A 3 26.49 -2.14 -45.17
C ILE A 3 25.59 -1.30 -46.06
N ARG A 4 24.31 -1.12 -45.66
CA ARG A 4 23.32 -0.31 -46.38
C ARG A 4 22.63 0.65 -45.40
N ILE A 5 22.25 1.82 -45.91
CA ILE A 5 21.40 2.75 -45.17
C ILE A 5 19.98 2.16 -45.12
N LEU A 6 19.43 2.10 -43.91
CA LEU A 6 18.05 1.63 -43.73
C LEU A 6 17.05 2.63 -44.29
N PRO A 7 15.93 2.17 -44.89
CA PRO A 7 14.81 3.05 -45.20
C PRO A 7 14.33 3.83 -43.98
N SER A 8 13.89 5.06 -44.17
CA SER A 8 13.53 5.98 -43.08
C SER A 8 12.45 5.41 -42.14
N ASN A 9 11.45 4.70 -42.67
CA ASN A 9 10.41 4.06 -41.89
C ASN A 9 10.96 2.98 -40.93
N ILE A 10 11.90 2.14 -41.41
CA ILE A 10 12.52 1.11 -40.57
C ILE A 10 13.42 1.76 -39.50
N ALA A 11 14.19 2.78 -39.88
CA ALA A 11 15.00 3.54 -38.94
C ALA A 11 14.12 4.22 -37.87
N ASN A 12 12.94 4.74 -38.26
CA ASN A 12 11.97 5.32 -37.34
C ASN A 12 11.36 4.30 -36.39
N MET A 13 11.03 3.08 -36.86
CA MET A 13 10.53 2.01 -36.01
C MET A 13 11.57 1.50 -34.99
N ILE A 14 12.85 1.46 -35.39
CA ILE A 14 13.95 1.08 -34.46
C ILE A 14 14.07 2.13 -33.34
N ALA A 15 14.15 3.39 -33.71
CA ALA A 15 14.28 4.49 -32.75
C ALA A 15 13.03 4.66 -31.87
N ALA A 16 11.83 4.44 -32.46
CA ALA A 16 10.60 4.39 -31.67
C ALA A 16 10.66 3.33 -30.55
N GLY A 17 11.52 2.31 -30.70
CA GLY A 17 11.73 1.30 -29.66
C GLY A 17 12.37 1.80 -28.40
N GLU A 18 13.15 2.82 -28.49
CA GLU A 18 13.86 3.42 -27.35
C GLU A 18 12.95 4.44 -26.62
N VAL A 19 12.08 5.12 -27.35
CA VAL A 19 11.22 6.20 -26.82
C VAL A 19 9.85 5.65 -26.39
N VAL A 20 9.19 4.87 -27.26
CA VAL A 20 7.84 4.35 -27.04
C VAL A 20 7.89 2.86 -26.70
N GLN A 21 8.05 2.55 -25.43
CA GLN A 21 8.11 1.15 -24.95
C GLN A 21 6.72 0.59 -24.62
N ARG A 22 5.79 1.44 -24.20
CA ARG A 22 4.43 1.09 -23.72
C ARG A 22 3.45 2.27 -23.86
N PRO A 23 2.13 2.04 -23.68
CA PRO A 23 1.12 3.10 -23.72
C PRO A 23 1.40 4.28 -22.78
N ALA A 24 1.88 4.00 -21.56
CA ALA A 24 2.24 5.02 -20.58
C ALA A 24 3.33 5.99 -21.07
N SER A 25 4.26 5.53 -21.92
CA SER A 25 5.28 6.41 -22.52
C SER A 25 4.64 7.44 -23.46
N VAL A 26 3.63 7.04 -24.25
CA VAL A 26 2.88 7.94 -25.12
C VAL A 26 2.13 8.99 -24.30
N VAL A 27 1.40 8.56 -23.28
CA VAL A 27 0.66 9.45 -22.38
C VAL A 27 1.59 10.47 -21.73
N LYS A 28 2.73 10.03 -21.22
CA LYS A 28 3.76 10.89 -20.61
C LYS A 28 4.20 11.98 -21.59
N GLU A 29 4.70 11.61 -22.77
CA GLU A 29 5.23 12.56 -23.74
C GLU A 29 4.17 13.55 -24.24
N LEU A 30 2.93 13.10 -24.46
CA LEU A 30 1.84 13.99 -24.89
C LEU A 30 1.40 14.96 -23.79
N MET A 31 1.31 14.50 -22.52
CA MET A 31 1.00 15.36 -21.38
C MET A 31 2.11 16.38 -21.12
N GLU A 32 3.38 15.97 -21.20
CA GLU A 32 4.53 16.86 -21.05
C GLU A 32 4.52 17.93 -22.15
N ASN A 33 4.19 17.58 -23.39
CA ASN A 33 4.05 18.52 -24.48
C ASN A 33 2.91 19.51 -24.28
N ALA A 34 1.76 19.06 -23.78
CA ALA A 34 0.62 19.92 -23.44
C ALA A 34 1.00 20.95 -22.36
N VAL A 35 1.72 20.52 -21.32
CA VAL A 35 2.22 21.44 -20.27
C VAL A 35 3.24 22.42 -20.83
N ASP A 36 4.17 21.98 -21.67
CA ASP A 36 5.16 22.85 -22.33
C ASP A 36 4.51 23.85 -23.29
N ALA A 37 3.34 23.51 -23.88
CA ALA A 37 2.52 24.42 -24.69
C ALA A 37 1.74 25.45 -23.86
N GLY A 38 1.90 25.49 -22.56
CA GLY A 38 1.24 26.43 -21.66
C GLY A 38 -0.23 26.10 -21.39
N ALA A 39 -0.64 24.85 -21.56
CA ALA A 39 -2.01 24.43 -21.27
C ALA A 39 -2.40 24.66 -19.81
N THR A 40 -3.61 25.16 -19.60
CA THR A 40 -4.23 25.29 -18.27
C THR A 40 -5.18 24.14 -17.95
N GLN A 41 -5.59 23.38 -18.98
CA GLN A 41 -6.44 22.20 -18.86
C GLN A 41 -5.94 21.12 -19.82
N VAL A 42 -5.74 19.91 -19.28
CA VAL A 42 -5.33 18.72 -20.05
C VAL A 42 -6.30 17.57 -19.76
N THR A 43 -6.88 17.00 -20.82
CA THR A 43 -7.81 15.86 -20.72
C THR A 43 -7.19 14.65 -21.42
N VAL A 44 -7.07 13.54 -20.70
CA VAL A 44 -6.53 12.27 -21.19
C VAL A 44 -7.65 11.23 -21.23
N ILE A 45 -7.91 10.66 -22.40
CA ILE A 45 -8.93 9.65 -22.64
C ILE A 45 -8.25 8.38 -23.12
N ILE A 46 -8.48 7.28 -22.42
CA ILE A 46 -7.85 5.98 -22.64
C ILE A 46 -8.92 4.93 -22.90
N GLN A 47 -8.73 4.12 -23.94
CA GLN A 47 -9.52 2.91 -24.18
C GLN A 47 -8.59 1.69 -24.25
N ASP A 48 -9.04 0.56 -23.66
CA ASP A 48 -8.30 -0.70 -23.62
C ASP A 48 -6.84 -0.52 -23.16
N ALA A 49 -6.68 0.24 -22.05
CA ALA A 49 -5.37 0.59 -21.47
C ALA A 49 -4.39 1.21 -22.50
N GLY A 50 -4.90 1.92 -23.48
CA GLY A 50 -4.11 2.62 -24.51
C GLY A 50 -3.72 1.75 -25.71
N ARG A 51 -4.24 0.55 -25.84
CA ARG A 51 -4.05 -0.30 -27.04
C ARG A 51 -4.88 0.18 -28.21
N THR A 52 -6.13 0.55 -27.95
CA THR A 52 -7.08 1.01 -28.95
C THR A 52 -7.04 2.52 -29.13
N LEU A 53 -7.03 3.27 -28.02
CA LEU A 53 -7.02 4.74 -28.08
C LEU A 53 -6.25 5.34 -26.91
N ILE A 54 -5.36 6.27 -27.23
CA ILE A 54 -4.80 7.28 -26.32
C ILE A 54 -5.13 8.63 -26.93
N GLN A 55 -5.93 9.44 -26.23
CA GLN A 55 -6.26 10.78 -26.69
C GLN A 55 -5.88 11.79 -25.62
N VAL A 56 -5.13 12.82 -26.00
CA VAL A 56 -4.75 13.92 -25.13
C VAL A 56 -5.22 15.23 -25.76
N ILE A 57 -6.03 15.94 -25.02
CA ILE A 57 -6.63 17.22 -25.41
C ILE A 57 -6.12 18.29 -24.48
N ASP A 58 -5.56 19.36 -25.03
CA ASP A 58 -5.09 20.51 -24.27
C ASP A 58 -5.63 21.83 -24.87
N ASN A 59 -5.59 22.86 -24.05
CA ASN A 59 -5.93 24.24 -24.45
C ASN A 59 -4.69 25.15 -24.49
N GLY A 60 -3.54 24.58 -24.88
CA GLY A 60 -2.30 25.33 -25.05
C GLY A 60 -2.27 26.26 -26.28
N CYS A 61 -1.09 26.70 -26.66
CA CYS A 61 -0.91 27.66 -27.75
C CYS A 61 -1.34 27.15 -29.15
N GLY A 62 -1.49 25.81 -29.31
CA GLY A 62 -1.78 25.22 -30.61
C GLY A 62 -0.62 25.33 -31.63
N MET A 63 -0.91 24.96 -32.89
CA MET A 63 0.06 24.94 -33.98
C MET A 63 -0.57 25.44 -35.28
N SER A 64 0.22 26.09 -36.17
CA SER A 64 -0.19 26.36 -37.52
C SER A 64 -0.22 25.09 -38.37
N PRO A 65 -0.90 25.05 -39.53
CA PRO A 65 -0.94 23.86 -40.40
C PRO A 65 0.46 23.34 -40.76
N ASP A 66 1.39 24.22 -41.09
CA ASP A 66 2.77 23.85 -41.41
C ASP A 66 3.49 23.25 -40.21
N GLN A 67 3.33 23.81 -39.01
CA GLN A 67 3.89 23.29 -37.77
C GLN A 67 3.26 21.95 -37.36
N ALA A 68 1.96 21.79 -37.63
CA ALA A 68 1.25 20.53 -37.34
C ALA A 68 1.75 19.34 -38.18
N VAL A 69 2.24 19.60 -39.39
CA VAL A 69 2.94 18.60 -40.21
C VAL A 69 4.38 18.41 -39.73
N LEU A 70 5.10 19.52 -39.53
CA LEU A 70 6.51 19.52 -39.20
C LEU A 70 6.79 18.86 -37.84
N CYS A 71 5.86 18.90 -36.87
CA CYS A 71 6.05 18.33 -35.54
C CYS A 71 6.24 16.79 -35.53
N PHE A 72 5.88 16.11 -36.64
CA PHE A 72 6.10 14.66 -36.81
C PHE A 72 7.42 14.34 -37.53
N GLU A 73 8.18 15.34 -37.94
CA GLU A 73 9.52 15.15 -38.47
C GLU A 73 10.51 14.94 -37.33
N ARG A 74 11.58 14.17 -37.59
CA ARG A 74 12.64 13.97 -36.62
C ARG A 74 13.44 15.23 -36.42
N HIS A 75 13.83 15.45 -35.15
CA HIS A 75 14.61 16.61 -34.72
C HIS A 75 13.89 17.96 -34.94
N ALA A 76 12.57 17.92 -35.21
CA ALA A 76 11.75 19.11 -35.26
C ALA A 76 11.33 19.49 -33.82
N THR A 77 11.83 20.61 -33.33
CA THR A 77 11.53 21.13 -31.98
C THR A 77 11.48 22.65 -32.02
N SER A 78 10.55 23.23 -31.26
CA SER A 78 10.47 24.66 -30.99
C SER A 78 11.23 25.06 -29.72
N LYS A 79 11.77 24.10 -29.00
CA LYS A 79 12.29 24.24 -27.62
C LYS A 79 13.82 24.44 -27.54
N LEU A 80 14.54 24.14 -28.62
CA LEU A 80 15.99 24.33 -28.76
C LEU A 80 16.30 25.01 -30.06
N GLN A 81 17.10 26.06 -30.06
CA GLN A 81 17.57 26.76 -31.23
C GLN A 81 19.09 26.81 -31.34
N THR A 82 19.77 26.79 -30.19
CA THR A 82 21.22 26.89 -30.10
C THR A 82 21.85 25.73 -29.32
N ALA A 83 23.16 25.54 -29.46
CA ALA A 83 23.88 24.56 -28.65
C ALA A 83 23.90 24.92 -27.15
N GLU A 84 23.78 26.21 -26.83
CA GLU A 84 23.73 26.71 -25.45
C GLU A 84 22.42 26.31 -24.75
N ASP A 85 21.30 26.20 -25.50
CA ASP A 85 20.01 25.76 -24.97
C ASP A 85 20.08 24.32 -24.44
N LEU A 86 20.99 23.48 -24.94
CA LEU A 86 21.22 22.13 -24.45
C LEU A 86 21.74 22.10 -23.00
N HIS A 87 22.41 23.16 -22.55
CA HIS A 87 22.87 23.31 -21.18
C HIS A 87 21.83 23.95 -20.27
N ASN A 88 20.74 24.52 -20.83
CA ASN A 88 19.69 25.23 -20.10
C ASN A 88 18.31 24.65 -20.36
N ILE A 89 18.15 23.33 -20.24
CA ILE A 89 16.88 22.65 -20.54
C ILE A 89 15.88 22.86 -19.38
N LEU A 90 14.90 23.74 -19.58
CA LEU A 90 13.79 24.01 -18.66
C LEU A 90 12.48 23.32 -19.06
N THR A 91 12.36 22.87 -20.31
CA THR A 91 11.17 22.20 -20.85
C THR A 91 11.22 20.69 -20.63
N PHE A 92 10.07 20.02 -20.55
CA PHE A 92 10.01 18.57 -20.46
C PHE A 92 10.52 17.86 -21.72
N GLY A 93 10.09 18.30 -22.90
CA GLY A 93 10.56 17.81 -24.20
C GLY A 93 11.62 18.72 -24.79
N PHE A 94 12.61 18.17 -25.49
CA PHE A 94 13.65 18.94 -26.18
C PHE A 94 14.20 18.28 -27.45
N ARG A 95 14.13 16.93 -27.57
CA ARG A 95 14.78 16.18 -28.66
C ARG A 95 14.06 16.22 -30.00
N GLY A 96 12.77 16.57 -30.04
CA GLY A 96 11.95 16.54 -31.27
C GLY A 96 11.80 15.13 -31.87
N GLU A 97 11.76 14.07 -31.06
CA GLU A 97 11.72 12.69 -31.52
C GLU A 97 10.44 11.94 -31.07
N ALA A 98 9.73 12.44 -30.05
CA ALA A 98 8.62 11.73 -29.44
C ALA A 98 7.44 11.54 -30.42
N LEU A 99 6.98 12.61 -31.08
CA LEU A 99 5.85 12.56 -32.01
C LEU A 99 6.18 11.72 -33.24
N ALA A 100 7.38 11.90 -33.82
CA ALA A 100 7.88 11.07 -34.93
C ALA A 100 7.92 9.57 -34.55
N SER A 101 8.35 9.25 -33.32
CA SER A 101 8.38 7.88 -32.80
C SER A 101 6.99 7.30 -32.59
N ILE A 102 6.02 8.09 -32.13
CA ILE A 102 4.63 7.65 -31.96
C ILE A 102 4.00 7.38 -33.33
N ALA A 103 4.16 8.30 -34.31
CA ALA A 103 3.62 8.13 -35.66
C ALA A 103 4.25 6.96 -36.43
N ALA A 104 5.44 6.50 -36.05
CA ALA A 104 6.07 5.32 -36.63
C ALA A 104 5.44 3.97 -36.15
N VAL A 105 4.73 3.97 -35.02
CA VAL A 105 4.20 2.73 -34.42
C VAL A 105 2.69 2.77 -34.13
N ALA A 106 2.02 3.85 -34.51
CA ALA A 106 0.59 4.06 -34.29
C ALA A 106 -0.01 4.91 -35.41
N GLU A 107 -1.33 4.88 -35.52
CA GLU A 107 -2.10 5.82 -36.33
C GLU A 107 -2.36 7.07 -35.47
N VAL A 108 -1.96 8.25 -35.96
CA VAL A 108 -2.06 9.51 -35.23
C VAL A 108 -2.92 10.50 -35.97
N THR A 109 -3.93 11.06 -35.33
CA THR A 109 -4.71 12.20 -35.79
C THR A 109 -4.44 13.36 -34.86
N LEU A 110 -3.95 14.47 -35.39
CA LEU A 110 -3.77 15.73 -34.68
C LEU A 110 -4.81 16.75 -35.18
N LYS A 111 -5.57 17.36 -34.26
CA LYS A 111 -6.42 18.52 -34.51
C LYS A 111 -5.87 19.67 -33.70
N THR A 112 -5.59 20.79 -34.34
CA THR A 112 -4.98 21.92 -33.65
C THR A 112 -5.36 23.27 -34.29
N ARG A 113 -5.36 24.30 -33.45
CA ARG A 113 -5.59 25.68 -33.85
C ARG A 113 -4.89 26.65 -32.90
N ARG A 114 -4.24 27.68 -33.41
CA ARG A 114 -3.71 28.78 -32.60
C ARG A 114 -4.83 29.79 -32.33
N GLU A 115 -4.67 30.63 -31.33
CA GLU A 115 -5.63 31.67 -30.98
C GLU A 115 -5.81 32.70 -32.13
N GLU A 116 -4.72 32.99 -32.87
CA GLU A 116 -4.70 33.94 -34.01
C GLU A 116 -5.32 33.38 -35.28
N ASP A 117 -5.55 32.07 -35.41
CA ASP A 117 -6.08 31.42 -36.59
C ASP A 117 -7.61 31.34 -36.50
N GLU A 118 -8.33 31.68 -37.61
CA GLU A 118 -9.79 31.55 -37.67
C GLU A 118 -10.23 30.09 -37.82
N VAL A 119 -9.45 29.28 -38.53
CA VAL A 119 -9.72 27.87 -38.83
C VAL A 119 -8.53 27.04 -38.38
N GLY A 120 -8.80 25.89 -37.80
CA GLY A 120 -7.76 24.93 -37.42
C GLY A 120 -7.51 23.90 -38.52
N CYS A 121 -6.61 22.99 -38.25
CA CYS A 121 -6.29 21.88 -39.15
C CYS A 121 -6.39 20.52 -38.46
N GLN A 122 -6.69 19.50 -39.26
CA GLN A 122 -6.55 18.09 -38.90
C GLN A 122 -5.47 17.48 -39.78
N VAL A 123 -4.50 16.85 -39.18
CA VAL A 123 -3.42 16.12 -39.86
C VAL A 123 -3.49 14.64 -39.42
N GLU A 124 -3.38 13.74 -40.38
CA GLU A 124 -3.35 12.30 -40.11
C GLU A 124 -2.02 11.69 -40.55
N PHE A 125 -1.45 10.90 -39.68
CA PHE A 125 -0.22 10.14 -39.92
C PHE A 125 -0.44 8.65 -39.68
N ALA A 126 0.11 7.85 -40.55
CA ALA A 126 0.22 6.41 -40.40
C ALA A 126 1.55 5.94 -40.98
N ASP A 127 2.26 5.03 -40.29
CA ASP A 127 3.55 4.46 -40.72
C ASP A 127 4.61 5.53 -41.08
N SER A 128 4.68 6.59 -40.28
CA SER A 128 5.54 7.77 -40.49
C SER A 128 5.24 8.58 -41.76
N GLN A 129 4.09 8.40 -42.37
CA GLN A 129 3.68 9.15 -43.57
C GLN A 129 2.44 9.97 -43.29
N GLN A 130 2.41 11.19 -43.83
CA GLN A 130 1.22 12.03 -43.85
C GLN A 130 0.16 11.42 -44.76
N VAL A 131 -1.02 11.15 -44.21
CA VAL A 131 -2.17 10.60 -44.95
C VAL A 131 -3.08 11.69 -45.47
N SER A 132 -3.41 12.66 -44.60
CA SER A 132 -4.29 13.78 -44.95
C SER A 132 -3.89 15.05 -44.19
N LEU A 133 -4.28 16.20 -44.78
CA LEU A 133 -4.27 17.52 -44.13
C LEU A 133 -5.55 18.24 -44.57
N GLU A 134 -6.41 18.57 -43.60
CA GLU A 134 -7.71 19.17 -43.84
C GLU A 134 -7.92 20.36 -42.92
N GLU A 135 -8.61 21.39 -43.41
CA GLU A 135 -9.07 22.47 -42.57
C GLU A 135 -10.33 22.07 -41.81
N ILE A 136 -10.34 22.28 -40.48
CA ILE A 136 -11.48 21.94 -39.63
C ILE A 136 -11.78 23.03 -38.61
N ALA A 137 -13.03 23.11 -38.18
CA ALA A 137 -13.38 23.89 -37.00
C ALA A 137 -12.97 23.11 -35.74
N THR A 138 -12.01 23.65 -34.95
CA THR A 138 -11.53 23.05 -33.71
C THR A 138 -11.27 24.15 -32.68
N PRO A 139 -11.38 23.85 -31.36
CA PRO A 139 -10.96 24.76 -30.30
C PRO A 139 -9.47 25.11 -30.38
N VAL A 140 -9.07 26.20 -29.72
CA VAL A 140 -7.66 26.54 -29.52
C VAL A 140 -6.97 25.48 -28.70
N GLY A 141 -5.72 25.13 -29.08
CA GLY A 141 -4.93 24.08 -28.43
C GLY A 141 -4.62 22.92 -29.36
N ALA A 142 -4.37 21.75 -28.78
CA ALA A 142 -4.11 20.54 -29.56
C ALA A 142 -4.90 19.34 -29.03
N ASN A 143 -5.29 18.46 -29.95
CA ASN A 143 -5.97 17.21 -29.66
C ASN A 143 -5.28 16.09 -30.45
N PHE A 144 -4.44 15.33 -29.73
CA PHE A 144 -3.74 14.17 -30.27
C PHE A 144 -4.56 12.90 -30.02
N CYS A 145 -4.94 12.21 -31.10
CA CYS A 145 -5.58 10.90 -31.06
C CYS A 145 -4.60 9.84 -31.58
N VAL A 146 -4.06 9.01 -30.73
CA VAL A 146 -3.17 7.90 -31.07
C VAL A 146 -4.00 6.61 -31.02
N ARG A 147 -4.12 5.94 -32.15
CA ARG A 147 -4.92 4.71 -32.31
C ARG A 147 -4.06 3.52 -32.66
N ASN A 148 -4.52 2.34 -32.29
CA ASN A 148 -3.94 1.06 -32.69
C ASN A 148 -2.43 0.95 -32.40
N LEU A 149 -2.01 1.35 -31.20
CA LEU A 149 -0.60 1.35 -30.82
C LEU A 149 0.05 -0.01 -31.09
N PHE A 150 1.22 0.00 -31.75
CA PHE A 150 1.98 -1.18 -32.21
C PHE A 150 1.27 -2.06 -33.25
N TYR A 151 0.35 -1.51 -34.06
CA TYR A 151 -0.34 -2.27 -35.09
C TYR A 151 0.63 -2.88 -36.12
N ASN A 152 1.70 -2.15 -36.46
CA ASN A 152 2.74 -2.56 -37.42
C ASN A 152 3.95 -3.26 -36.74
N VAL A 153 3.95 -3.45 -35.41
CA VAL A 153 5.01 -4.12 -34.64
C VAL A 153 4.41 -5.23 -33.78
N PRO A 154 3.97 -6.37 -34.38
CA PRO A 154 3.23 -7.43 -33.67
C PRO A 154 4.01 -8.02 -32.48
N ALA A 155 5.33 -8.07 -32.54
CA ALA A 155 6.18 -8.56 -31.44
C ALA A 155 5.96 -7.68 -30.20
N ARG A 156 6.05 -6.35 -30.30
CA ARG A 156 5.83 -5.45 -29.17
C ARG A 156 4.41 -5.53 -28.63
N ARG A 157 3.41 -5.61 -29.52
CA ARG A 157 2.02 -5.77 -29.11
C ARG A 157 1.81 -7.01 -28.23
N LYS A 158 2.52 -8.11 -28.50
CA LYS A 158 2.50 -9.34 -27.68
C LYS A 158 3.22 -9.20 -26.34
N PHE A 159 4.18 -8.30 -26.24
CA PHE A 159 4.90 -8.03 -24.97
C PHE A 159 4.17 -7.07 -24.04
N LEU A 160 3.10 -6.42 -24.47
CA LEU A 160 2.24 -5.64 -23.60
C LEU A 160 1.61 -6.57 -22.54
N LYS A 161 1.67 -6.12 -21.30
CA LYS A 161 1.09 -6.85 -20.17
C LYS A 161 -0.45 -6.75 -20.20
N SER A 162 -1.12 -7.27 -19.17
CA SER A 162 -2.58 -7.14 -19.08
C SER A 162 -3.01 -5.66 -19.05
N ASP A 163 -4.26 -5.40 -19.43
CA ASP A 163 -4.80 -4.04 -19.53
C ASP A 163 -4.73 -3.31 -18.18
N ASN A 164 -4.95 -4.03 -17.08
CA ASN A 164 -4.87 -3.45 -15.73
C ASN A 164 -3.45 -2.96 -15.39
N VAL A 165 -2.42 -3.70 -15.79
CA VAL A 165 -1.03 -3.31 -15.55
C VAL A 165 -0.59 -2.17 -16.46
N GLU A 166 -0.96 -2.20 -17.73
CA GLU A 166 -0.65 -1.08 -18.61
C GLU A 166 -1.38 0.18 -18.15
N PHE A 167 -2.63 0.06 -17.69
CA PHE A 167 -3.36 1.18 -17.12
C PHE A 167 -2.73 1.70 -15.82
N LYS A 168 -2.27 0.82 -14.92
CA LYS A 168 -1.50 1.23 -13.72
C LYS A 168 -0.26 2.06 -14.10
N HIS A 169 0.46 1.68 -15.14
CA HIS A 169 1.60 2.46 -15.63
C HIS A 169 1.16 3.84 -16.17
N ILE A 170 0.01 3.90 -16.89
CA ILE A 170 -0.57 5.17 -17.35
C ILE A 170 -0.90 6.07 -16.17
N VAL A 171 -1.60 5.54 -15.16
CA VAL A 171 -1.95 6.29 -13.94
C VAL A 171 -0.70 6.80 -13.23
N SER A 172 0.36 5.98 -13.13
CA SER A 172 1.62 6.42 -12.51
C SER A 172 2.26 7.58 -13.25
N GLU A 173 2.30 7.59 -14.59
CA GLU A 173 2.85 8.71 -15.35
C GLU A 173 1.94 9.94 -15.27
N PHE A 174 0.61 9.75 -15.32
CA PHE A 174 -0.37 10.83 -15.13
C PHE A 174 -0.18 11.54 -13.79
N ILE A 175 -0.04 10.78 -12.69
CA ILE A 175 0.20 11.31 -11.34
C ILE A 175 1.50 12.10 -11.30
N ARG A 176 2.57 11.58 -11.88
CA ARG A 176 3.89 12.25 -11.92
C ARG A 176 3.80 13.61 -12.58
N VAL A 177 3.16 13.69 -13.75
CA VAL A 177 2.97 14.98 -14.45
C VAL A 177 2.03 15.90 -13.67
N ALA A 178 0.91 15.40 -13.14
CA ALA A 178 -0.04 16.21 -12.38
C ALA A 178 0.55 16.81 -11.10
N LEU A 179 1.50 16.13 -10.45
CA LEU A 179 2.20 16.62 -9.27
C LEU A 179 3.19 17.76 -9.59
N THR A 180 3.73 17.83 -10.83
CA THR A 180 4.68 18.89 -11.18
C THR A 180 4.01 20.24 -11.42
N ARG A 181 2.72 20.27 -11.76
CA ARG A 181 1.99 21.49 -12.16
C ARG A 181 0.65 21.60 -11.42
N PRO A 182 0.66 21.99 -10.12
CA PRO A 182 -0.57 22.13 -9.35
C PRO A 182 -1.60 23.10 -9.96
N GLY A 183 -1.13 24.15 -10.65
CA GLY A 183 -1.97 25.17 -11.29
C GLY A 183 -2.70 24.72 -12.55
N VAL A 184 -2.38 23.54 -13.11
CA VAL A 184 -3.02 22.98 -14.31
C VAL A 184 -4.13 22.01 -13.90
N GLY A 185 -5.27 22.07 -14.58
CA GLY A 185 -6.34 21.08 -14.43
C GLY A 185 -6.04 19.83 -15.25
N PHE A 186 -6.26 18.65 -14.68
CA PHE A 186 -6.04 17.38 -15.37
C PHE A 186 -7.25 16.46 -15.21
N THR A 187 -7.70 15.85 -16.30
CA THR A 187 -8.76 14.84 -16.27
C THR A 187 -8.25 13.55 -16.92
N LEU A 188 -8.46 12.41 -16.28
CA LEU A 188 -8.17 11.10 -16.84
C LEU A 188 -9.44 10.26 -16.90
N THR A 189 -9.80 9.81 -18.10
CA THR A 189 -10.95 8.93 -18.35
C THR A 189 -10.46 7.59 -18.91
N HIS A 190 -10.94 6.49 -18.39
CA HIS A 190 -10.63 5.14 -18.88
C HIS A 190 -11.92 4.37 -19.18
N ASN A 191 -12.08 3.89 -20.41
CA ASN A 191 -13.25 3.16 -20.89
C ASN A 191 -14.59 3.86 -20.54
N GLY A 192 -14.62 5.20 -20.72
CA GLY A 192 -15.79 6.03 -20.45
C GLY A 192 -16.05 6.36 -18.96
N LYS A 193 -15.18 5.90 -18.03
CA LYS A 193 -15.27 6.24 -16.61
C LYS A 193 -14.19 7.26 -16.24
N GLU A 194 -14.58 8.34 -15.58
CA GLU A 194 -13.64 9.30 -15.00
C GLU A 194 -12.89 8.66 -13.84
N GLN A 195 -11.57 8.65 -13.92
CA GLN A 195 -10.68 8.14 -12.88
C GLN A 195 -10.12 9.27 -12.02
N PHE A 196 -9.77 10.40 -12.65
CA PHE A 196 -9.32 11.60 -12.00
C PHE A 196 -9.97 12.83 -12.63
N VAL A 197 -10.40 13.77 -11.78
CA VAL A 197 -10.84 15.12 -12.17
C VAL A 197 -10.14 16.12 -11.24
N LEU A 198 -8.93 16.52 -11.64
CA LEU A 198 -8.07 17.39 -10.86
C LEU A 198 -8.25 18.84 -11.31
N ARG A 199 -8.83 19.67 -10.46
CA ARG A 199 -8.96 21.11 -10.71
C ARG A 199 -7.63 21.81 -10.43
N PRO A 200 -7.38 23.02 -10.98
CA PRO A 200 -6.25 23.84 -10.60
C PRO A 200 -6.18 24.00 -9.07
N ALA A 201 -5.10 23.55 -8.46
CA ALA A 201 -4.92 23.57 -7.01
C ALA A 201 -4.16 24.83 -6.58
N LYS A 202 -4.55 25.41 -5.45
CA LYS A 202 -3.91 26.62 -4.88
C LYS A 202 -2.51 26.34 -4.31
N SER A 203 -2.24 25.10 -3.95
CA SER A 203 -0.93 24.68 -3.41
C SER A 203 -0.66 23.23 -3.75
N LEU A 204 0.62 22.85 -3.64
CA LEU A 204 1.07 21.47 -3.82
C LEU A 204 0.37 20.50 -2.85
N LYS A 205 0.15 20.90 -1.59
CA LYS A 205 -0.54 20.06 -0.60
C LYS A 205 -1.96 19.69 -1.02
N PHE A 206 -2.71 20.64 -1.61
CA PHE A 206 -4.02 20.35 -2.15
C PHE A 206 -3.94 19.41 -3.37
N ARG A 207 -2.94 19.59 -4.24
CA ARG A 207 -2.71 18.65 -5.35
C ARG A 207 -2.41 17.23 -4.88
N ILE A 208 -1.57 17.07 -3.85
CA ILE A 208 -1.30 15.77 -3.22
C ILE A 208 -2.59 15.16 -2.65
N GLN A 209 -3.42 15.98 -2.00
CA GLN A 209 -4.72 15.54 -1.50
C GLN A 209 -5.66 15.06 -2.61
N ASP A 210 -5.76 15.81 -3.71
CA ASP A 210 -6.65 15.48 -4.83
C ASP A 210 -6.20 14.18 -5.55
N VAL A 211 -4.89 13.93 -5.61
CA VAL A 211 -4.30 12.79 -6.33
C VAL A 211 -4.23 11.54 -5.47
N LEU A 212 -3.83 11.66 -4.19
CA LEU A 212 -3.48 10.54 -3.32
C LEU A 212 -4.39 10.39 -2.11
N GLY A 213 -5.36 11.30 -1.97
CA GLY A 213 -6.33 11.27 -0.89
C GLY A 213 -5.97 12.10 0.33
N ALA A 214 -7.01 12.43 1.12
CA ALA A 214 -6.91 13.32 2.27
C ALA A 214 -6.01 12.77 3.39
N ASN A 215 -5.93 11.45 3.54
CA ASN A 215 -5.10 10.83 4.58
C ASN A 215 -3.61 11.08 4.32
N VAL A 216 -3.14 10.90 3.08
CA VAL A 216 -1.73 11.19 2.73
C VAL A 216 -1.39 12.65 2.97
N ALA A 217 -2.30 13.58 2.62
CA ALA A 217 -2.08 15.01 2.80
C ALA A 217 -2.08 15.48 4.26
N LYS A 218 -2.75 14.74 5.16
CA LYS A 218 -2.72 15.00 6.61
C LYS A 218 -1.43 14.51 7.27
N ASP A 219 -0.91 13.40 6.77
CA ASP A 219 0.22 12.70 7.36
C ASP A 219 1.58 13.21 6.83
N VAL A 220 1.63 14.36 6.17
CA VAL A 220 2.87 14.95 5.67
C VAL A 220 3.24 16.24 6.39
N VAL A 221 4.56 16.41 6.56
CA VAL A 221 5.22 17.58 7.14
C VAL A 221 5.88 18.36 6.03
N ASP A 222 5.78 19.69 6.09
CA ASP A 222 6.41 20.61 5.17
C ASP A 222 7.92 20.64 5.36
N ILE A 223 8.66 20.65 4.26
CA ILE A 223 10.12 20.83 4.24
C ILE A 223 10.49 21.95 3.29
N GLN A 224 11.38 22.82 3.72
CA GLN A 224 11.91 23.91 2.90
C GLN A 224 13.35 24.22 3.30
N ALA A 225 14.22 24.35 2.31
CA ALA A 225 15.58 24.83 2.50
C ALA A 225 16.01 25.65 1.28
N GLN A 226 16.61 26.79 1.50
CA GLN A 226 17.15 27.63 0.45
C GLN A 226 18.66 27.79 0.66
N THR A 227 19.43 27.35 -0.32
CA THR A 227 20.90 27.40 -0.31
C THR A 227 21.42 27.98 -1.63
N SER A 228 22.71 28.21 -1.73
CA SER A 228 23.33 28.66 -2.99
C SER A 228 23.38 27.60 -4.09
N VAL A 229 23.19 26.31 -3.74
CA VAL A 229 23.32 25.18 -4.66
C VAL A 229 21.94 24.63 -5.08
N VAL A 230 21.00 24.59 -4.14
CA VAL A 230 19.68 24.03 -4.36
C VAL A 230 18.63 24.77 -3.53
N GLU A 231 17.51 25.09 -4.15
CA GLU A 231 16.27 25.39 -3.44
C GLU A 231 15.44 24.11 -3.34
N LEU A 232 15.14 23.71 -2.11
CA LEU A 232 14.43 22.49 -1.78
C LEU A 232 13.10 22.86 -1.14
N MET A 233 12.02 22.32 -1.67
CA MET A 233 10.68 22.42 -1.10
C MET A 233 9.94 21.09 -1.21
N GLY A 234 8.95 20.87 -0.37
CA GLY A 234 8.11 19.69 -0.48
C GLY A 234 7.53 19.19 0.84
N TYR A 235 7.24 17.91 0.85
CA TYR A 235 6.57 17.25 1.96
C TYR A 235 7.20 15.89 2.23
N VAL A 236 7.33 15.53 3.51
CA VAL A 236 7.77 14.20 3.96
C VAL A 236 6.74 13.63 4.93
N GLY A 237 6.52 12.33 4.87
CA GLY A 237 5.54 11.64 5.70
C GLY A 237 5.94 11.62 7.17
N ARG A 238 4.96 11.67 8.07
CA ARG A 238 5.19 11.46 9.50
C ARG A 238 5.73 10.05 9.75
N PRO A 239 6.58 9.82 10.73
CA PRO A 239 7.12 8.49 11.03
C PRO A 239 6.04 7.44 11.33
N ASP A 240 4.96 7.83 12.02
CA ASP A 240 3.82 6.98 12.36
C ASP A 240 2.98 6.56 11.14
N ALA A 241 3.03 7.33 10.05
CA ALA A 241 2.34 7.04 8.79
C ALA A 241 3.18 6.23 7.77
N ALA A 242 4.42 5.85 8.12
CA ALA A 242 5.29 5.08 7.24
C ALA A 242 4.76 3.66 7.02
N LYS A 243 4.88 3.13 5.79
CA LYS A 243 4.29 1.85 5.37
C LYS A 243 5.36 0.87 4.91
N LYS A 244 5.06 -0.43 5.03
CA LYS A 244 5.87 -1.46 4.37
C LYS A 244 5.67 -1.37 2.85
N GLY A 245 6.77 -1.44 2.12
CA GLY A 245 6.78 -1.40 0.66
C GLY A 245 7.04 -0.02 0.07
N LEU A 246 6.96 0.06 -1.26
CA LEU A 246 7.14 1.30 -2.00
C LEU A 246 5.94 2.21 -1.76
N GLY A 247 6.09 3.15 -0.84
CA GLY A 247 5.12 4.22 -0.61
C GLY A 247 5.13 5.27 -1.74
N ASN A 248 4.42 6.37 -1.52
CA ASN A 248 4.39 7.51 -2.42
C ASN A 248 5.74 8.26 -2.35
N GLN A 249 6.65 7.92 -3.26
CA GLN A 249 8.04 8.39 -3.27
C GLN A 249 8.33 9.15 -4.56
N TYR A 250 8.35 10.47 -4.46
CA TYR A 250 8.51 11.34 -5.63
C TYR A 250 9.64 12.34 -5.41
N PHE A 251 10.60 12.32 -6.32
CA PHE A 251 11.59 13.37 -6.48
C PHE A 251 11.33 14.13 -7.78
N PHE A 252 11.43 15.44 -7.70
CA PHE A 252 11.35 16.33 -8.85
C PHE A 252 12.54 17.29 -8.85
N VAL A 253 13.12 17.54 -10.03
CA VAL A 253 14.14 18.58 -10.23
C VAL A 253 13.71 19.46 -11.42
N ASN A 254 13.69 20.76 -11.21
CA ASN A 254 13.22 21.74 -12.20
C ASN A 254 11.87 21.34 -12.84
N GLY A 255 10.96 20.82 -12.02
CA GLY A 255 9.65 20.34 -12.43
C GLY A 255 9.62 18.95 -13.07
N ARG A 256 10.74 18.25 -13.23
CA ARG A 256 10.85 16.93 -13.86
C ARG A 256 10.97 15.81 -12.83
N TYR A 257 10.15 14.76 -12.95
CA TYR A 257 10.27 13.56 -12.11
C TYR A 257 11.57 12.79 -12.40
N PHE A 258 12.25 12.37 -11.35
CA PHE A 258 13.42 11.50 -11.45
C PHE A 258 13.48 10.49 -10.31
N ARG A 259 14.36 9.49 -10.46
CA ARG A 259 14.66 8.50 -9.44
C ARG A 259 16.13 8.58 -9.08
N SER A 260 16.40 8.55 -7.78
CA SER A 260 17.78 8.47 -7.26
C SER A 260 17.79 7.56 -6.04
N SER A 261 18.44 6.40 -6.16
CA SER A 261 18.67 5.50 -5.02
C SER A 261 19.60 6.14 -3.99
N TYR A 262 20.45 7.06 -4.42
CA TYR A 262 21.36 7.80 -3.55
C TYR A 262 20.62 8.81 -2.68
N LEU A 263 19.76 9.64 -3.26
CA LEU A 263 18.94 10.59 -2.50
C LEU A 263 17.85 9.87 -1.65
N HIS A 264 17.35 8.73 -2.12
CA HIS A 264 16.48 7.89 -1.29
C HIS A 264 17.17 7.44 0.01
N LYS A 265 18.48 7.11 -0.05
CA LYS A 265 19.25 6.79 1.17
C LYS A 265 19.38 8.01 2.09
N ALA A 266 19.44 9.24 1.58
CA ALA A 266 19.45 10.45 2.41
C ALA A 266 18.14 10.58 3.21
N VAL A 267 17.00 10.36 2.52
CA VAL A 267 15.68 10.33 3.18
C VAL A 267 15.65 9.25 4.25
N MET A 268 15.96 8.00 3.91
CA MET A 268 15.93 6.88 4.87
C MET A 268 16.85 7.11 6.08
N LYS A 269 18.04 7.70 5.86
CA LYS A 269 18.95 8.05 6.95
C LYS A 269 18.39 9.12 7.88
N ALA A 270 17.59 10.06 7.37
CA ALA A 270 16.93 11.06 8.22
C ALA A 270 15.83 10.45 9.12
N TYR A 271 15.24 9.33 8.69
CA TYR A 271 14.27 8.55 9.46
C TYR A 271 14.89 7.45 10.33
N GLU A 272 16.22 7.32 10.34
CA GLU A 272 16.91 6.33 11.17
C GLU A 272 16.51 6.48 12.64
N ASN A 273 16.14 5.38 13.29
CA ASN A 273 15.58 5.30 14.65
C ASN A 273 14.18 5.91 14.86
N LEU A 274 13.53 6.45 13.82
CA LEU A 274 12.16 6.96 13.91
C LEU A 274 11.13 5.98 13.34
N ILE A 275 11.54 5.09 12.44
CA ILE A 275 10.68 4.10 11.80
C ILE A 275 11.29 2.69 11.94
N PRO A 276 10.46 1.61 11.98
CA PRO A 276 10.95 0.24 11.99
C PRO A 276 11.70 -0.14 10.71
N GLU A 277 12.59 -1.13 10.80
CA GLU A 277 13.26 -1.69 9.62
C GLU A 277 12.25 -2.26 8.60
N GLY A 278 12.51 -2.03 7.32
CA GLY A 278 11.65 -2.50 6.22
C GLY A 278 10.40 -1.66 5.98
N VAL A 279 10.27 -0.52 6.64
CA VAL A 279 9.20 0.45 6.46
C VAL A 279 9.76 1.69 5.75
N THR A 280 8.99 2.29 4.86
CA THR A 280 9.43 3.47 4.10
C THR A 280 8.42 4.63 4.25
N PRO A 281 8.91 5.88 4.42
CA PRO A 281 8.05 7.04 4.47
C PRO A 281 7.61 7.47 3.07
N SER A 282 6.46 8.14 2.97
CA SER A 282 6.08 8.88 1.77
C SER A 282 6.84 10.19 1.68
N TYR A 283 7.22 10.61 0.47
CA TYR A 283 7.83 11.92 0.28
C TYR A 283 7.56 12.50 -1.11
N PHE A 284 7.49 13.83 -1.16
CA PHE A 284 7.24 14.66 -2.35
C PHE A 284 8.25 15.80 -2.31
N ILE A 285 9.43 15.60 -2.92
CA ILE A 285 10.58 16.48 -2.79
C ILE A 285 10.84 17.14 -4.13
N TYR A 286 10.86 18.47 -4.13
CA TYR A 286 11.09 19.32 -5.28
C TYR A 286 12.41 20.05 -5.09
N LEU A 287 13.29 19.93 -6.07
CA LEU A 287 14.59 20.56 -6.13
C LEU A 287 14.60 21.56 -7.27
N GLU A 288 14.93 22.79 -6.99
CA GLU A 288 15.26 23.79 -8.00
C GLU A 288 16.77 24.03 -7.99
N ILE A 289 17.43 23.71 -9.10
CA ILE A 289 18.87 23.68 -9.25
C ILE A 289 19.22 24.35 -10.58
N ASP A 290 20.35 25.04 -10.64
CA ASP A 290 20.86 25.60 -11.88
C ASP A 290 20.95 24.50 -12.96
N PRO A 291 20.25 24.64 -14.10
CA PRO A 291 20.29 23.67 -15.18
C PRO A 291 21.70 23.29 -15.65
N GLN A 292 22.69 24.18 -15.49
CA GLN A 292 24.07 23.90 -15.86
C GLN A 292 24.78 22.95 -14.89
N SER A 293 24.28 22.81 -13.65
CA SER A 293 24.83 21.89 -12.63
C SER A 293 24.22 20.49 -12.69
N ILE A 294 23.33 20.21 -13.65
CA ILE A 294 22.67 18.91 -13.77
C ILE A 294 22.76 18.37 -15.20
N ASP A 295 23.01 17.07 -15.35
CA ASP A 295 22.86 16.37 -16.61
C ASP A 295 21.60 15.52 -16.63
N VAL A 296 20.64 15.91 -17.46
CA VAL A 296 19.33 15.24 -17.66
C VAL A 296 19.39 14.25 -18.84
N ASN A 297 20.42 14.36 -19.70
CA ASN A 297 20.49 13.61 -20.96
C ASN A 297 21.22 12.25 -20.83
N ILE A 298 21.12 11.58 -19.69
CA ILE A 298 21.80 10.31 -19.41
C ILE A 298 21.02 9.12 -19.99
N HIS A 299 19.70 9.11 -19.87
CA HIS A 299 18.85 8.00 -20.28
C HIS A 299 17.71 8.46 -21.20
N PRO A 300 17.27 7.65 -22.20
CA PRO A 300 16.17 8.01 -23.10
C PRO A 300 14.86 8.37 -22.35
N THR A 301 14.56 7.69 -21.24
CA THR A 301 13.37 7.95 -20.42
C THR A 301 13.50 9.18 -19.52
N LYS A 302 14.68 9.81 -19.45
CA LYS A 302 14.96 11.02 -18.67
C LYS A 302 14.62 10.88 -17.16
N THR A 303 14.62 9.65 -16.63
CA THR A 303 14.28 9.38 -15.22
C THR A 303 15.48 9.31 -14.30
N GLU A 304 16.71 9.33 -14.87
CA GLU A 304 17.96 9.38 -14.14
C GLU A 304 18.63 10.73 -14.40
N ILE A 305 19.08 11.37 -13.35
CA ILE A 305 19.73 12.70 -13.39
C ILE A 305 21.01 12.60 -12.62
N LYS A 306 22.07 13.21 -13.15
CA LYS A 306 23.35 13.35 -12.49
C LYS A 306 23.54 14.80 -12.05
N PHE A 307 23.86 14.99 -10.80
CA PHE A 307 24.21 16.29 -10.25
C PHE A 307 25.72 16.48 -10.31
N GLU A 308 26.18 17.71 -10.44
CA GLU A 308 27.60 18.03 -10.36
C GLU A 308 28.16 17.66 -8.99
N ASP A 309 27.38 17.91 -7.93
CA ASP A 309 27.73 17.66 -6.54
C ASP A 309 26.63 16.88 -5.79
N ASP A 310 26.51 15.58 -6.10
CA ASP A 310 25.54 14.66 -5.46
C ASP A 310 25.66 14.68 -3.93
N SER A 311 26.88 14.87 -3.39
CA SER A 311 27.14 14.78 -1.96
C SER A 311 26.58 16.00 -1.19
N VAL A 312 26.64 17.18 -1.79
CA VAL A 312 26.09 18.41 -1.22
C VAL A 312 24.56 18.36 -1.19
N VAL A 313 23.95 17.94 -2.32
CA VAL A 313 22.50 17.75 -2.39
C VAL A 313 22.01 16.73 -1.35
N PHE A 314 22.76 15.62 -1.17
CA PHE A 314 22.47 14.62 -0.15
C PHE A 314 22.46 15.21 1.26
N GLN A 315 23.50 15.98 1.62
CA GLN A 315 23.63 16.55 2.97
C GLN A 315 22.54 17.59 3.25
N ILE A 316 22.22 18.45 2.27
CA ILE A 316 21.16 19.45 2.41
C ILE A 316 19.82 18.76 2.60
N LEU A 317 19.52 17.76 1.78
CA LEU A 317 18.27 16.99 1.89
C LEU A 317 18.16 16.29 3.24
N PHE A 318 19.22 15.60 3.68
CA PHE A 318 19.27 14.93 4.98
C PHE A 318 19.05 15.91 6.14
N ALA A 319 19.76 17.05 6.15
CA ALA A 319 19.66 18.05 7.21
C ALA A 319 18.26 18.68 7.26
N CYS A 320 17.69 19.04 6.11
CA CYS A 320 16.37 19.63 5.99
C CYS A 320 15.27 18.68 6.54
N ILE A 321 15.31 17.42 6.14
CA ILE A 321 14.33 16.42 6.62
C ILE A 321 14.49 16.21 8.13
N LYS A 322 15.72 16.04 8.61
CA LYS A 322 16.00 15.83 10.02
C LYS A 322 15.54 17.01 10.89
N GLU A 323 15.74 18.24 10.41
CA GLU A 323 15.25 19.46 11.08
C GLU A 323 13.72 19.48 11.13
N ALA A 324 13.03 19.20 10.02
CA ALA A 324 11.57 19.19 9.96
C ALA A 324 10.96 18.11 10.87
N LEU A 325 11.56 16.93 10.92
CA LEU A 325 11.13 15.84 11.81
C LEU A 325 11.41 16.19 13.29
N GLY A 326 12.51 16.89 13.58
CA GLY A 326 12.85 17.33 14.94
C GLY A 326 11.94 18.45 15.46
N LYS A 327 11.55 19.41 14.62
CA LYS A 327 10.61 20.50 14.99
C LYS A 327 9.20 19.97 15.26
N ASN A 328 8.79 18.94 14.57
CA ASN A 328 7.52 18.28 14.78
C ASN A 328 7.79 17.04 15.66
N SER A 329 7.91 17.22 16.98
CA SER A 329 8.06 16.10 17.90
C SER A 329 6.80 15.23 17.84
N PHE A 330 6.90 14.05 17.23
CA PHE A 330 5.81 13.07 17.08
C PHE A 330 5.64 12.15 18.30
N GLY A 331 6.34 12.45 19.42
CA GLY A 331 6.07 11.81 20.71
C GLY A 331 4.76 12.36 21.28
N GLU A 332 3.98 11.51 21.95
CA GLU A 332 2.94 12.01 22.85
C GLU A 332 3.61 13.06 23.75
N SER A 333 3.18 14.32 23.63
CA SER A 333 3.57 15.32 24.62
C SER A 333 3.06 14.78 25.94
N ILE A 334 3.96 14.41 26.83
CA ILE A 334 3.60 14.15 28.21
C ILE A 334 3.15 15.52 28.71
N ASP A 335 1.85 15.72 28.64
CA ASP A 335 1.19 16.93 29.16
C ASP A 335 1.24 16.82 30.68
N PHE A 336 2.20 17.50 31.27
CA PHE A 336 2.35 17.59 32.71
C PHE A 336 1.24 18.44 33.35
N ASP A 337 0.40 19.09 32.54
CA ASP A 337 -0.72 19.95 32.97
C ASP A 337 -2.09 19.20 32.96
N ARG A 338 -2.13 17.89 33.08
CA ARG A 338 -3.38 17.18 33.33
C ARG A 338 -3.88 17.58 34.75
N GLU A 339 -4.99 18.30 34.79
CA GLU A 339 -5.80 18.46 36.01
C GLU A 339 -6.04 17.08 36.62
N GLY A 340 -5.40 16.80 37.75
CA GLY A 340 -5.49 15.51 38.46
C GLY A 340 -4.16 14.90 38.87
N VAL A 341 -3.03 15.48 38.50
CA VAL A 341 -1.74 15.12 39.09
C VAL A 341 -1.68 15.74 40.50
N PRO A 342 -1.45 14.96 41.58
CA PRO A 342 -1.29 15.55 42.90
C PRO A 342 -0.15 16.57 42.87
N ASP A 343 -0.43 17.78 43.37
CA ASP A 343 0.54 18.86 43.49
C ASP A 343 1.81 18.33 44.16
N ILE A 344 2.90 18.25 43.39
CA ILE A 344 4.22 18.01 43.97
C ILE A 344 4.59 19.37 44.58
N PRO A 345 4.65 19.51 45.96
CA PRO A 345 4.97 20.77 46.57
C PRO A 345 6.32 21.25 46.04
N ALA A 346 6.34 22.44 45.44
CA ALA A 346 7.57 23.08 45.04
C ALA A 346 8.47 23.18 46.27
N PHE A 347 9.66 22.61 46.19
CA PHE A 347 10.69 22.77 47.22
C PHE A 347 10.99 24.26 47.38
N GLY A 348 10.33 24.89 48.38
CA GLY A 348 10.59 26.25 48.75
C GLY A 348 12.05 26.39 49.19
N LYS A 349 12.70 27.45 48.73
CA LYS A 349 14.05 27.87 49.10
C LYS A 349 14.09 28.32 50.57
N ASN A 350 13.84 27.43 51.52
CA ASN A 350 14.13 27.68 52.93
C ASN A 350 14.77 26.42 53.51
N PHE A 351 16.06 26.34 53.33
CA PHE A 351 16.92 25.46 54.14
C PHE A 351 16.99 26.10 55.53
N GLY A 352 16.08 25.71 56.41
CA GLY A 352 16.10 26.05 57.81
C GLY A 352 15.53 24.91 58.64
N GLU A 353 16.42 24.28 59.38
CA GLU A 353 16.18 23.30 60.44
C GLU A 353 15.71 21.91 60.02
N PHE A 354 16.68 21.03 59.85
CA PHE A 354 16.52 19.58 59.92
C PHE A 354 15.96 19.20 61.29
N ARG A 355 14.67 18.84 61.37
CA ARG A 355 14.17 18.03 62.48
C ARG A 355 14.39 16.56 62.12
N PRO A 356 15.01 15.76 63.02
CA PRO A 356 15.12 14.32 62.80
C PRO A 356 13.72 13.72 62.70
N ILE A 357 13.47 12.98 61.63
CA ILE A 357 12.25 12.18 61.47
C ILE A 357 12.36 11.04 62.49
N ASP A 358 11.43 10.99 63.43
CA ASP A 358 11.30 9.87 64.35
C ASP A 358 11.07 8.58 63.52
N GLU A 359 11.88 7.56 63.77
CA GLU A 359 11.73 6.25 63.14
C GLU A 359 10.33 5.70 63.44
N PRO A 360 9.62 5.15 62.47
CA PRO A 360 8.32 4.54 62.70
C PRO A 360 8.50 3.33 63.64
N GLN A 361 7.93 3.41 64.83
CA GLN A 361 7.89 2.29 65.75
C GLN A 361 6.94 1.23 65.18
N ALA A 362 7.49 0.06 64.89
CA ALA A 362 6.71 -1.11 64.55
C ALA A 362 5.93 -1.60 65.76
N PHE A 363 4.63 -1.36 65.80
CA PHE A 363 3.74 -2.01 66.75
C PHE A 363 3.59 -3.48 66.33
N THR A 364 4.31 -4.36 67.00
CA THR A 364 4.08 -5.81 66.95
C THR A 364 3.06 -6.16 68.02
N ASP A 365 1.85 -6.51 67.63
CA ASP A 365 0.86 -7.11 68.51
C ASP A 365 1.29 -8.58 68.73
N PRO A 366 1.66 -9.00 69.94
CA PRO A 366 2.11 -10.37 70.22
C PRO A 366 1.01 -11.41 70.09
N LEU A 367 -0.25 -11.02 69.86
CA LEU A 367 -1.41 -11.89 69.74
C LEU A 367 -1.99 -11.96 68.32
N PHE A 368 -1.34 -11.31 67.32
CA PHE A 368 -1.77 -11.38 65.93
C PHE A 368 -1.36 -12.73 65.32
N ASN A 369 -2.35 -13.58 65.08
CA ASN A 369 -2.19 -14.85 64.37
C ASN A 369 -2.80 -14.70 62.96
N PRO A 370 -2.00 -14.67 61.89
CA PRO A 370 -2.52 -14.48 60.52
C PRO A 370 -3.35 -15.66 59.98
N PHE A 371 -3.54 -16.72 60.75
CA PHE A 371 -4.29 -17.92 60.35
C PHE A 371 -5.62 -18.12 61.11
N ASP A 372 -6.03 -17.20 62.01
CA ASP A 372 -7.34 -17.25 62.65
C ASP A 372 -8.38 -16.58 61.75
N ASN A 373 -9.17 -17.40 61.09
CA ASN A 373 -10.15 -17.05 60.09
C ASN A 373 -11.56 -16.99 60.71
N ASP A 374 -11.80 -16.06 61.68
CA ASP A 374 -13.12 -15.83 62.24
C ASP A 374 -13.44 -14.35 62.33
N GLY A 375 -14.34 -13.92 61.47
CA GLY A 375 -15.14 -12.71 61.67
C GLY A 375 -14.84 -11.48 60.85
N PHE A 376 -15.25 -11.45 59.61
CA PHE A 376 -15.56 -10.18 58.92
C PHE A 376 -17.00 -9.76 59.22
N PRO A 377 -17.23 -8.58 59.81
CA PRO A 377 -18.58 -8.03 59.89
C PRO A 377 -19.01 -7.52 58.51
N SER A 378 -20.13 -8.08 57.99
CA SER A 378 -20.83 -7.57 56.83
C SER A 378 -21.60 -6.31 57.19
N GLU A 379 -21.06 -5.15 56.96
CA GLU A 379 -21.86 -3.91 56.78
C GLU A 379 -21.10 -3.00 55.77
N ALA A 380 -21.60 -2.96 54.57
CA ALA A 380 -21.25 -1.95 53.58
C ALA A 380 -22.09 -0.69 53.83
N PRO A 381 -21.50 0.50 53.86
CA PRO A 381 -22.26 1.75 53.95
C PRO A 381 -23.03 2.01 52.64
N ALA A 382 -24.33 2.25 52.79
CA ALA A 382 -25.22 2.67 51.72
C ALA A 382 -24.82 4.04 51.20
N PHE A 383 -24.52 4.15 49.92
CA PHE A 383 -24.40 5.42 49.23
C PHE A 383 -25.80 5.96 48.89
N ASP A 384 -26.11 7.10 49.48
CA ASP A 384 -27.30 7.91 49.23
C ASP A 384 -27.13 8.66 47.88
N ASN A 385 -27.89 8.23 46.86
CA ASN A 385 -27.98 8.90 45.57
C ASN A 385 -29.25 9.77 45.55
N SER A 386 -29.17 10.95 46.13
CA SER A 386 -30.16 12.01 45.91
C SER A 386 -29.61 13.06 44.94
N PHE A 387 -29.82 12.88 43.65
CA PHE A 387 -29.90 13.98 42.69
C PHE A 387 -31.08 13.72 41.75
N GLY A 388 -32.19 14.43 42.00
CA GLY A 388 -33.34 14.41 41.15
C GLY A 388 -33.12 15.25 39.89
N LEU A 389 -33.53 14.68 38.77
CA LEU A 389 -33.99 15.42 37.60
C LEU A 389 -35.08 14.63 36.93
N GLY A 390 -36.30 15.15 37.06
CA GLY A 390 -37.48 14.62 36.46
C GLY A 390 -37.50 14.83 34.95
N THR A 391 -37.87 13.81 34.22
CA THR A 391 -38.55 13.94 32.93
C THR A 391 -39.57 12.80 32.78
N SER A 392 -40.80 13.22 32.66
CA SER A 392 -41.97 12.44 32.38
C SER A 392 -41.91 11.76 31.01
N SER A 393 -42.18 10.47 30.96
CA SER A 393 -42.55 9.76 29.72
C SER A 393 -43.83 8.98 29.90
N PRO A 394 -44.76 9.00 28.94
CA PRO A 394 -46.05 8.35 29.06
C PRO A 394 -45.97 6.84 28.86
N SER A 395 -46.62 6.11 29.72
CA SER A 395 -46.87 4.67 29.67
C SER A 395 -47.80 4.33 28.52
N ILE A 396 -47.35 3.47 27.60
CA ILE A 396 -48.24 2.72 26.70
C ILE A 396 -48.35 1.30 27.25
N GLY A 397 -49.56 0.98 27.72
CA GLY A 397 -49.87 -0.35 28.20
C GLY A 397 -49.95 -1.36 27.05
N HIS A 398 -49.29 -2.47 27.23
CA HIS A 398 -49.58 -3.69 26.47
C HIS A 398 -50.02 -4.76 27.45
N THR A 399 -51.28 -5.19 27.27
CA THR A 399 -51.87 -6.40 27.84
C THR A 399 -51.17 -7.62 27.28
N PRO A 400 -50.81 -8.63 28.10
CA PRO A 400 -50.30 -9.88 27.59
C PRO A 400 -51.44 -10.77 27.12
N ALA A 401 -51.27 -11.36 25.93
CA ALA A 401 -52.11 -12.43 25.42
C ALA A 401 -51.82 -13.76 26.14
N PRO A 402 -52.78 -14.65 26.28
CA PRO A 402 -52.61 -15.89 27.03
C PRO A 402 -51.78 -16.90 26.27
N VAL A 403 -50.87 -17.54 27.00
CA VAL A 403 -50.04 -18.63 26.52
C VAL A 403 -50.84 -19.92 26.63
N ASP A 404 -51.00 -20.62 25.51
CA ASP A 404 -51.62 -21.95 25.47
C ASP A 404 -50.75 -22.99 26.19
N ASP A 405 -51.39 -23.72 27.10
CA ASP A 405 -50.86 -24.86 27.82
C ASP A 405 -50.51 -26.02 26.84
N PHE A 406 -49.26 -26.32 26.66
CA PHE A 406 -48.82 -27.58 26.07
C PHE A 406 -48.92 -28.69 27.11
N HIS A 407 -49.95 -29.50 27.02
CA HIS A 407 -50.07 -30.76 27.75
C HIS A 407 -49.06 -31.78 27.22
N TYR A 408 -48.07 -32.13 28.07
CA TYR A 408 -47.18 -33.26 27.86
C TYR A 408 -47.90 -34.54 28.31
N THR A 409 -48.26 -35.41 27.38
CA THR A 409 -48.73 -36.77 27.68
C THR A 409 -47.53 -37.71 27.82
N PRO A 410 -47.31 -38.33 28.98
CA PRO A 410 -46.22 -39.30 29.10
C PRO A 410 -46.61 -40.62 28.43
N VAL A 411 -45.70 -41.09 27.55
CA VAL A 411 -45.79 -42.44 26.98
C VAL A 411 -45.32 -43.45 28.04
N PRO A 412 -46.09 -44.54 28.32
CA PRO A 412 -45.70 -45.53 29.31
C PRO A 412 -44.52 -46.34 28.78
N SER A 413 -43.38 -46.31 29.52
CA SER A 413 -42.26 -47.19 29.33
C SER A 413 -42.58 -48.56 29.87
N THR A 414 -42.75 -49.56 29.00
CA THR A 414 -42.66 -50.97 29.38
C THR A 414 -41.21 -51.31 29.71
N SER A 415 -40.92 -51.44 31.00
CA SER A 415 -39.66 -51.98 31.48
C SER A 415 -39.69 -53.51 31.38
N GLU A 416 -39.05 -54.07 30.37
CA GLU A 416 -38.56 -55.44 30.44
C GLU A 416 -37.24 -55.46 31.25
N TYR A 417 -37.24 -56.30 32.28
CA TYR A 417 -36.08 -56.58 33.12
C TYR A 417 -35.00 -57.22 32.27
N VAL A 418 -33.91 -56.49 32.05
CA VAL A 418 -32.66 -57.03 31.54
C VAL A 418 -31.68 -57.13 32.72
N GLU A 419 -31.20 -58.35 32.95
CA GLU A 419 -30.23 -58.68 33.97
C GLU A 419 -29.03 -57.72 33.93
N LYS A 420 -28.65 -57.24 35.12
CA LYS A 420 -27.41 -56.48 35.32
C LYS A 420 -26.23 -57.33 34.88
N ARG A 421 -25.64 -57.02 33.75
CA ARG A 421 -24.24 -57.36 33.46
C ARG A 421 -23.37 -56.25 34.05
N ASP A 422 -22.45 -56.63 34.89
CA ASP A 422 -21.45 -55.76 35.59
C ASP A 422 -20.45 -55.08 34.63
N ASP A 423 -20.72 -55.03 33.31
CA ASP A 423 -19.88 -54.43 32.28
C ASP A 423 -20.43 -53.11 31.75
N TYR A 424 -21.51 -52.55 32.31
CA TYR A 424 -22.00 -51.24 31.93
C TYR A 424 -21.20 -50.15 32.64
N GLY A 425 -20.10 -49.72 32.03
CA GLY A 425 -19.18 -48.71 32.58
C GLY A 425 -17.74 -48.82 32.06
N LYS A 426 -17.44 -49.93 31.35
CA LYS A 426 -16.07 -50.14 30.82
C LYS A 426 -15.91 -49.85 29.32
N LEU A 427 -16.92 -49.25 28.67
CA LEU A 427 -16.82 -48.86 27.26
C LEU A 427 -16.14 -47.51 27.05
N PHE A 428 -15.87 -46.78 28.09
CA PHE A 428 -14.96 -45.66 28.16
C PHE A 428 -13.99 -45.91 29.32
N GLU A 429 -13.05 -46.83 29.16
CA GLU A 429 -11.79 -46.62 29.84
C GLU A 429 -11.31 -45.25 29.34
N ASP A 430 -11.39 -44.24 30.19
CA ASP A 430 -10.58 -43.05 30.10
C ASP A 430 -9.12 -43.52 30.08
N THR A 431 -8.66 -43.94 28.92
CA THR A 431 -7.26 -43.84 28.57
C THR A 431 -6.98 -42.36 28.40
N THR A 432 -7.10 -41.59 29.45
CA THR A 432 -6.30 -40.40 29.64
C THR A 432 -4.88 -40.87 29.64
N THR A 433 -4.34 -41.13 28.44
CA THR A 433 -2.90 -41.02 28.25
C THR A 433 -2.53 -39.69 28.86
N PRO A 434 -1.63 -39.65 29.87
CA PRO A 434 -1.22 -38.41 30.51
C PRO A 434 -0.83 -37.48 29.37
N GLY A 435 -1.59 -36.38 29.19
CA GLY A 435 -1.42 -35.47 28.06
C GLY A 435 0.05 -35.11 28.01
N LYS A 436 0.72 -35.33 26.89
CA LYS A 436 2.14 -35.01 26.73
C LYS A 436 2.32 -33.59 27.23
N ALA A 437 3.17 -33.41 28.23
CA ALA A 437 3.41 -32.09 28.79
C ALA A 437 3.89 -31.17 27.69
N VAL A 438 3.11 -30.13 27.40
CA VAL A 438 3.41 -29.13 26.41
C VAL A 438 3.82 -27.86 27.13
N LEU A 439 5.05 -27.42 26.89
CA LEU A 439 5.60 -26.19 27.45
C LEU A 439 5.70 -25.13 26.37
N ILE A 440 5.16 -23.93 26.64
CA ILE A 440 5.23 -22.77 25.73
C ILE A 440 6.35 -21.85 26.22
N VAL A 441 7.31 -21.53 25.35
CA VAL A 441 8.42 -20.64 25.65
C VAL A 441 8.24 -19.34 24.88
N GLN A 442 8.00 -18.24 25.61
CA GLN A 442 7.82 -16.87 25.09
C GLN A 442 6.75 -16.75 23.98
N GLY A 443 5.77 -17.66 23.91
CA GLY A 443 4.78 -17.68 22.82
C GLY A 443 5.36 -18.02 21.43
N LYS A 444 6.68 -18.24 21.32
CA LYS A 444 7.41 -18.46 20.05
C LYS A 444 7.75 -19.93 19.80
N TYR A 445 7.96 -20.70 20.85
CA TYR A 445 8.34 -22.11 20.75
C TYR A 445 7.44 -22.98 21.62
N VAL A 446 7.12 -24.15 21.12
CA VAL A 446 6.42 -25.21 21.85
C VAL A 446 7.38 -26.37 22.02
N LEU A 447 7.56 -26.80 23.27
CA LEU A 447 8.38 -27.95 23.65
C LEU A 447 7.46 -29.08 24.08
N THR A 448 7.69 -30.29 23.60
CA THR A 448 6.96 -31.49 24.01
C THR A 448 7.89 -32.71 24.04
N ALA A 449 7.65 -33.61 24.94
CA ALA A 449 8.41 -34.86 25.05
C ALA A 449 8.04 -35.79 23.89
N SER A 450 9.04 -36.35 23.21
CA SER A 450 8.93 -37.43 22.24
C SER A 450 9.59 -38.70 22.76
N ARG A 451 9.27 -39.84 22.16
CA ARG A 451 9.94 -41.11 22.51
C ARG A 451 11.46 -41.07 22.28
N SER A 452 11.92 -40.24 21.36
CA SER A 452 13.33 -40.10 20.96
C SER A 452 14.04 -38.89 21.57
N GLY A 453 13.39 -38.12 22.44
CA GLY A 453 13.97 -36.92 23.04
C GLY A 453 12.99 -35.77 23.19
N LEU A 454 13.51 -34.53 23.11
CA LEU A 454 12.74 -33.30 23.21
C LEU A 454 12.44 -32.75 21.82
N MET A 455 11.15 -32.61 21.49
CA MET A 455 10.72 -31.94 20.24
C MET A 455 10.48 -30.47 20.53
N MET A 456 11.07 -29.61 19.70
CA MET A 456 10.91 -28.15 19.73
C MET A 456 10.28 -27.70 18.42
N VAL A 457 9.10 -27.05 18.49
CA VAL A 457 8.35 -26.53 17.35
C VAL A 457 8.38 -25.01 17.37
N ASN A 458 8.71 -24.39 16.25
CA ASN A 458 8.60 -22.95 16.08
C ASN A 458 7.17 -22.58 15.67
N VAL A 459 6.45 -21.85 16.52
CA VAL A 459 5.02 -21.53 16.36
C VAL A 459 4.73 -20.82 15.02
N ASN A 460 5.47 -19.78 14.70
CA ASN A 460 5.24 -19.01 13.48
C ASN A 460 5.47 -19.84 12.21
N ARG A 461 6.53 -20.66 12.20
CA ARG A 461 6.83 -21.53 11.05
C ARG A 461 5.84 -22.68 10.92
N ALA A 462 5.38 -23.23 12.03
CA ALA A 462 4.32 -24.23 12.04
C ALA A 462 3.01 -23.65 11.49
N MET A 463 2.63 -22.48 11.95
CA MET A 463 1.45 -21.77 11.46
C MET A 463 1.59 -21.44 9.96
N GLU A 464 2.77 -20.97 9.50
CA GLU A 464 3.07 -20.72 8.07
C GLU A 464 2.82 -22.00 7.25
N ARG A 465 3.26 -23.16 7.70
CA ARG A 465 3.04 -24.43 6.99
C ARG A 465 1.57 -24.83 6.95
N ILE A 466 0.88 -24.77 8.06
CA ILE A 466 -0.55 -25.12 8.19
C ILE A 466 -1.38 -24.21 7.27
N LEU A 467 -1.15 -22.91 7.31
CA LEU A 467 -1.87 -21.93 6.46
C LEU A 467 -1.58 -22.14 4.97
N TYR A 468 -0.32 -22.45 4.62
CA TYR A 468 0.06 -22.72 3.23
C TYR A 468 -0.73 -23.90 2.64
N GLU A 469 -0.82 -25.03 3.34
CA GLU A 469 -1.56 -26.18 2.86
C GLU A 469 -3.07 -25.95 2.82
N ARG A 470 -3.60 -25.19 3.79
CA ARG A 470 -5.01 -24.76 3.77
C ARG A 470 -5.33 -23.90 2.55
N PHE A 471 -4.48 -22.93 2.22
CA PHE A 471 -4.68 -22.08 1.06
C PHE A 471 -4.54 -22.84 -0.26
N LEU A 472 -3.58 -23.75 -0.38
CA LEU A 472 -3.48 -24.63 -1.54
C LEU A 472 -4.73 -25.52 -1.70
N ALA A 473 -5.24 -26.08 -0.61
CA ALA A 473 -6.45 -26.90 -0.63
C ALA A 473 -7.70 -26.06 -0.97
N ALA A 474 -7.80 -24.82 -0.46
CA ALA A 474 -8.90 -23.91 -0.77
C ALA A 474 -8.91 -23.54 -2.26
N LEU A 475 -7.75 -23.16 -2.81
CA LEU A 475 -7.61 -22.80 -4.21
C LEU A 475 -7.86 -23.99 -5.17
N SER A 476 -7.51 -25.23 -4.75
CA SER A 476 -7.73 -26.42 -5.56
C SER A 476 -9.16 -26.97 -5.52
N LYS A 477 -9.91 -26.73 -4.44
CA LYS A 477 -11.23 -27.33 -4.20
C LYS A 477 -12.38 -26.31 -4.19
N ASN A 478 -12.12 -25.01 -4.39
CA ASN A 478 -13.06 -23.90 -4.22
C ASN A 478 -13.83 -23.95 -2.88
N ALA A 479 -13.19 -24.49 -1.83
CA ALA A 479 -13.75 -24.64 -0.50
C ALA A 479 -13.00 -23.68 0.44
N HIS A 480 -13.55 -22.48 0.62
CA HIS A 480 -13.00 -21.47 1.51
C HIS A 480 -13.90 -21.26 2.72
N VAL A 481 -13.31 -20.94 3.86
CA VAL A 481 -14.02 -20.52 5.06
C VAL A 481 -13.65 -19.07 5.32
N THR A 482 -14.65 -18.19 5.21
CA THR A 482 -14.51 -16.76 5.47
C THR A 482 -14.99 -16.45 6.89
N GLN A 483 -14.16 -15.79 7.66
CA GLN A 483 -14.53 -15.22 8.94
C GLN A 483 -15.08 -13.82 8.70
N THR A 484 -16.38 -13.62 8.87
CA THR A 484 -17.02 -12.32 8.71
C THR A 484 -16.54 -11.35 9.80
N ALA A 485 -16.17 -10.15 9.40
CA ALA A 485 -15.82 -9.08 10.34
C ALA A 485 -17.11 -8.54 11.00
N LEU A 486 -17.06 -8.31 12.31
CA LEU A 486 -18.19 -7.70 13.04
C LEU A 486 -18.53 -6.31 12.50
N PHE A 487 -17.51 -5.57 12.09
CA PHE A 487 -17.65 -4.28 11.42
C PHE A 487 -16.82 -4.29 10.15
N PRO A 488 -17.42 -4.00 8.97
CA PRO A 488 -16.68 -3.86 7.74
C PRO A 488 -15.57 -2.79 7.84
N VAL A 489 -14.39 -3.09 7.33
CA VAL A 489 -13.24 -2.19 7.38
C VAL A 489 -13.06 -1.54 6.03
N THR A 490 -13.12 -0.21 5.96
CA THR A 490 -12.83 0.55 4.75
C THR A 490 -11.33 0.82 4.64
N VAL A 491 -10.73 0.47 3.48
CA VAL A 491 -9.31 0.66 3.21
C VAL A 491 -9.15 1.43 1.91
N GLN A 492 -8.51 2.59 1.98
CA GLN A 492 -8.17 3.37 0.80
C GLN A 492 -6.89 2.80 0.18
N ILE A 493 -7.00 2.25 -1.03
CA ILE A 493 -5.91 1.57 -1.75
C ILE A 493 -5.37 2.39 -2.93
N GLY A 494 -6.07 3.44 -3.31
CA GLY A 494 -5.75 4.28 -4.46
C GLY A 494 -6.19 3.67 -5.80
N VAL A 495 -6.41 4.54 -6.80
CA VAL A 495 -6.88 4.15 -8.14
C VAL A 495 -5.95 3.16 -8.83
N GLU A 496 -4.62 3.31 -8.63
CA GLU A 496 -3.61 2.40 -9.20
C GLU A 496 -3.80 0.95 -8.77
N ASN A 497 -4.10 0.75 -7.48
CA ASN A 497 -4.24 -0.58 -6.91
C ASN A 497 -5.65 -1.15 -7.06
N MET A 498 -6.64 -0.31 -7.37
CA MET A 498 -8.01 -0.77 -7.63
C MET A 498 -8.07 -1.69 -8.87
N CYS A 499 -7.27 -1.40 -9.90
CA CYS A 499 -7.17 -2.25 -11.08
C CYS A 499 -6.56 -3.62 -10.74
N LEU A 500 -5.50 -3.66 -9.91
CA LEU A 500 -4.90 -4.90 -9.42
C LEU A 500 -5.89 -5.71 -8.59
N PHE A 501 -6.62 -5.04 -7.70
CA PHE A 501 -7.66 -5.68 -6.90
C PHE A 501 -8.75 -6.30 -7.79
N ALA A 502 -9.25 -5.57 -8.79
CA ALA A 502 -10.28 -6.05 -9.70
C ALA A 502 -9.83 -7.29 -10.52
N GLU A 503 -8.55 -7.34 -10.93
CA GLU A 503 -7.99 -8.49 -11.64
C GLU A 503 -7.93 -9.75 -10.78
N HIS A 504 -7.60 -9.60 -9.50
CA HIS A 504 -7.43 -10.71 -8.57
C HIS A 504 -8.63 -10.94 -7.63
N ALA A 505 -9.77 -10.23 -7.85
CA ALA A 505 -10.93 -10.29 -6.97
C ALA A 505 -11.46 -11.72 -6.78
N GLN A 506 -11.53 -12.52 -7.87
CA GLN A 506 -11.96 -13.92 -7.78
C GLN A 506 -10.96 -14.77 -7.00
N THR A 507 -9.67 -14.62 -7.26
CA THR A 507 -8.61 -15.34 -6.52
C THR A 507 -8.63 -15.01 -5.03
N LEU A 508 -8.90 -13.76 -4.68
CA LEU A 508 -9.04 -13.33 -3.28
C LEU A 508 -10.30 -13.93 -2.63
N ALA A 509 -11.41 -13.98 -3.36
CA ALA A 509 -12.63 -14.65 -2.90
C ALA A 509 -12.38 -16.16 -2.69
N ASP A 510 -11.68 -16.82 -3.61
CA ASP A 510 -11.29 -18.23 -3.51
C ASP A 510 -10.35 -18.50 -2.33
N LEU A 511 -9.59 -17.51 -1.89
CA LEU A 511 -8.76 -17.56 -0.69
C LEU A 511 -9.54 -17.30 0.61
N GLY A 512 -10.81 -16.93 0.52
CA GLY A 512 -11.68 -16.65 1.66
C GLY A 512 -11.74 -15.19 2.10
N PHE A 513 -11.28 -14.27 1.25
CA PHE A 513 -11.49 -12.84 1.47
C PHE A 513 -12.85 -12.42 0.93
N ASP A 514 -13.65 -11.75 1.76
CA ASP A 514 -14.87 -11.06 1.32
C ASP A 514 -14.56 -9.56 1.25
N ILE A 515 -14.25 -9.09 0.04
CA ILE A 515 -13.87 -7.71 -0.22
C ILE A 515 -14.73 -7.17 -1.37
N SER A 516 -15.29 -5.99 -1.18
CA SER A 516 -16.08 -5.29 -2.20
C SER A 516 -15.50 -3.92 -2.53
N PRO A 517 -15.57 -3.47 -3.79
CA PRO A 517 -15.13 -2.14 -4.18
C PRO A 517 -16.10 -1.07 -3.64
N PHE A 518 -15.55 0.04 -3.18
CA PHE A 518 -16.30 1.20 -2.72
C PHE A 518 -15.72 2.49 -3.32
N GLY A 519 -16.33 2.98 -4.39
CA GLY A 519 -15.82 4.12 -5.16
C GLY A 519 -14.70 3.74 -6.11
N THR A 520 -13.81 4.68 -6.40
CA THR A 520 -12.73 4.54 -7.38
C THR A 520 -11.37 4.18 -6.79
N ASP A 521 -11.19 4.35 -5.48
CA ASP A 521 -9.90 4.25 -4.79
C ASP A 521 -9.95 3.48 -3.47
N THR A 522 -11.15 3.02 -3.06
CA THR A 522 -11.41 2.43 -1.75
C THR A 522 -12.05 1.05 -1.89
N ILE A 523 -11.73 0.15 -0.96
CA ILE A 523 -12.36 -1.16 -0.81
C ILE A 523 -12.94 -1.32 0.58
N VAL A 524 -13.95 -2.18 0.70
CA VAL A 524 -14.56 -2.58 1.98
C VAL A 524 -14.26 -4.06 2.20
N VAL A 525 -13.62 -4.38 3.31
CA VAL A 525 -13.35 -5.75 3.76
C VAL A 525 -14.44 -6.18 4.72
N ASN A 526 -15.33 -7.08 4.27
CA ASN A 526 -16.43 -7.64 5.03
C ASN A 526 -16.02 -8.90 5.78
N GLY A 527 -15.00 -9.62 5.27
CA GLY A 527 -14.51 -10.85 5.85
C GLY A 527 -13.07 -11.17 5.45
N VAL A 528 -12.42 -11.96 6.31
CA VAL A 528 -11.03 -12.42 6.12
C VAL A 528 -10.99 -13.94 6.20
N PRO A 529 -9.97 -14.62 5.62
CA PRO A 529 -9.81 -16.06 5.76
C PRO A 529 -9.67 -16.50 7.22
N GLU A 530 -10.12 -17.71 7.55
CA GLU A 530 -9.92 -18.30 8.88
C GLU A 530 -8.43 -18.32 9.25
N GLY A 531 -8.10 -17.84 10.45
CA GLY A 531 -6.73 -17.72 10.95
C GLY A 531 -6.14 -16.32 10.83
N TYR A 532 -6.85 -15.37 10.22
CA TYR A 532 -6.51 -13.96 10.23
C TYR A 532 -7.31 -13.18 11.27
N SER A 533 -6.70 -12.12 11.80
CA SER A 533 -7.42 -11.21 12.69
C SER A 533 -8.29 -10.25 11.89
N ALA A 534 -9.58 -10.16 12.23
CA ALA A 534 -10.52 -9.19 11.64
C ALA A 534 -10.46 -7.79 12.28
N GLU A 535 -9.45 -7.52 13.10
CA GLU A 535 -9.23 -6.22 13.75
C GLU A 535 -8.83 -5.13 12.73
N ALA A 536 -9.46 -3.98 12.76
CA ALA A 536 -9.34 -2.95 11.73
C ALA A 536 -7.89 -2.54 11.40
N GLY A 537 -7.04 -2.34 12.41
CA GLY A 537 -5.63 -1.98 12.20
C GLY A 537 -4.82 -3.10 11.53
N LYS A 538 -5.07 -4.35 11.89
CA LYS A 538 -4.42 -5.52 11.30
C LYS A 538 -4.90 -5.77 9.87
N VAL A 539 -6.20 -5.58 9.60
CA VAL A 539 -6.79 -5.69 8.25
C VAL A 539 -6.17 -4.66 7.31
N GLN A 540 -6.01 -3.41 7.74
CA GLN A 540 -5.43 -2.37 6.91
C GLN A 540 -3.97 -2.67 6.52
N THR A 541 -3.16 -3.15 7.48
CA THR A 541 -1.77 -3.58 7.22
C THR A 541 -1.75 -4.79 6.27
N MET A 542 -2.61 -5.76 6.50
CA MET A 542 -2.72 -6.97 5.69
C MET A 542 -3.08 -6.65 4.22
N ILE A 543 -4.04 -5.75 3.98
CA ILE A 543 -4.39 -5.32 2.63
C ILE A 543 -3.21 -4.63 1.94
N GLY A 544 -2.44 -3.80 2.66
CA GLY A 544 -1.21 -3.20 2.14
C GLY A 544 -0.17 -4.24 1.70
N ASP A 545 0.09 -5.23 2.54
CA ASP A 545 1.00 -6.34 2.25
C ASP A 545 0.49 -7.21 1.08
N LEU A 546 -0.83 -7.44 1.01
CA LEU A 546 -1.49 -8.16 -0.07
C LEU A 546 -1.32 -7.47 -1.42
N LEU A 547 -1.54 -6.17 -1.48
CA LEU A 547 -1.34 -5.38 -2.71
C LEU A 547 0.12 -5.40 -3.16
N LEU A 548 1.06 -5.40 -2.23
CA LEU A 548 2.49 -5.54 -2.55
C LEU A 548 2.77 -6.89 -3.20
N ILE A 549 2.26 -7.99 -2.64
CA ILE A 549 2.39 -9.34 -3.18
C ILE A 549 1.82 -9.42 -4.60
N LEU A 550 0.59 -8.90 -4.80
CA LEU A 550 -0.06 -8.87 -6.11
C LEU A 550 0.74 -8.07 -7.15
N SER A 551 1.48 -7.06 -6.71
CA SER A 551 2.32 -6.24 -7.61
C SER A 551 3.62 -6.92 -8.04
N GLU A 552 4.16 -7.85 -7.25
CA GLU A 552 5.47 -8.50 -7.50
C GLU A 552 5.38 -9.74 -8.43
N ASP A 553 4.30 -10.52 -8.36
CA ASP A 553 4.23 -11.85 -9.00
C ASP A 553 3.74 -11.87 -10.47
N TYR A 554 3.86 -10.77 -11.16
CA TYR A 554 3.27 -10.53 -12.49
C TYR A 554 3.80 -11.39 -13.64
N ASN A 555 4.93 -12.10 -13.48
CA ASN A 555 5.59 -12.88 -14.55
C ASN A 555 5.54 -14.41 -14.36
N ALA A 556 4.85 -14.91 -13.33
CA ALA A 556 4.81 -16.33 -13.03
C ALA A 556 3.73 -17.06 -13.86
N LEU A 557 3.98 -18.32 -14.22
CA LEU A 557 2.95 -19.22 -14.76
C LEU A 557 1.78 -19.34 -13.76
N PRO A 558 0.51 -19.51 -14.20
CA PRO A 558 -0.66 -19.51 -13.32
C PRO A 558 -0.55 -20.45 -12.12
N GLU A 559 -0.02 -21.66 -12.31
CA GLU A 559 0.17 -22.63 -11.23
C GLU A 559 1.25 -22.22 -10.23
N MET A 560 2.35 -21.61 -10.70
CA MET A 560 3.39 -21.05 -9.82
C MET A 560 2.90 -19.80 -9.09
N LEU A 561 2.04 -19.02 -9.74
CA LEU A 561 1.42 -17.83 -9.13
C LEU A 561 0.59 -18.22 -7.90
N VAL A 562 -0.25 -19.25 -8.05
CA VAL A 562 -1.09 -19.77 -6.96
C VAL A 562 -0.25 -20.24 -5.78
N ALA A 563 0.80 -21.05 -6.03
CA ALA A 563 1.68 -21.54 -4.98
C ALA A 563 2.48 -20.40 -4.28
N ASN A 564 2.96 -19.42 -5.07
CA ASN A 564 3.67 -18.26 -4.55
C ASN A 564 2.75 -17.37 -3.71
N MET A 565 1.53 -17.13 -4.20
CA MET A 565 0.51 -16.37 -3.45
C MET A 565 0.18 -17.09 -2.14
N ALA A 566 -0.13 -18.40 -2.18
CA ALA A 566 -0.41 -19.19 -0.99
C ALA A 566 0.74 -19.13 0.03
N SER A 567 2.00 -19.22 -0.43
CA SER A 567 3.18 -19.12 0.42
C SER A 567 3.34 -17.77 1.08
N LYS A 568 3.16 -16.68 0.32
CA LYS A 568 3.26 -15.30 0.83
C LYS A 568 2.13 -15.00 1.80
N PHE A 569 0.89 -15.42 1.49
CA PHE A 569 -0.25 -15.27 2.40
C PHE A 569 -0.07 -16.07 3.68
N ALA A 570 0.38 -17.31 3.60
CA ALA A 570 0.66 -18.11 4.78
C ALA A 570 1.69 -17.45 5.71
N LYS A 571 2.72 -16.84 5.13
CA LYS A 571 3.71 -16.07 5.89
C LYS A 571 3.11 -14.84 6.57
N LEU A 572 2.23 -14.10 5.90
CA LEU A 572 1.53 -12.95 6.49
C LEU A 572 0.62 -13.39 7.64
N GLY A 573 -0.20 -14.42 7.43
CA GLY A 573 -1.10 -14.97 8.45
C GLY A 573 -0.34 -15.47 9.69
N SER A 574 0.83 -16.09 9.50
CA SER A 574 1.66 -16.58 10.60
C SER A 574 2.24 -15.46 11.49
N LEU A 575 2.40 -14.24 10.94
CA LEU A 575 2.88 -13.07 11.67
C LEU A 575 1.75 -12.29 12.36
N SER A 576 0.52 -12.43 11.86
CA SER A 576 -0.67 -11.73 12.37
C SER A 576 -1.38 -12.49 13.51
N GLY A 577 -0.99 -13.74 13.78
CA GLY A 577 -1.57 -14.59 14.83
C GLY A 577 -1.29 -14.06 16.24
N ASP A 578 -2.25 -14.28 17.15
CA ASP A 578 -2.08 -13.98 18.57
C ASP A 578 -0.99 -14.85 19.16
N SER A 579 -0.22 -14.31 20.12
CA SER A 579 0.80 -15.08 20.83
C SER A 579 0.18 -16.27 21.54
N LEU A 580 0.75 -17.45 21.32
CA LEU A 580 0.26 -18.69 21.87
C LEU A 580 0.46 -18.69 23.40
N THR A 581 -0.63 -18.71 24.16
CA THR A 581 -0.57 -18.64 25.63
C THR A 581 -1.14 -19.89 26.30
N ASN A 582 -2.00 -20.65 25.59
CA ASN A 582 -2.73 -21.78 26.16
C ASN A 582 -2.14 -23.13 25.69
N PRO A 583 -1.79 -24.08 26.62
CA PRO A 583 -1.31 -25.42 26.28
C PRO A 583 -2.24 -26.21 25.34
N ALA A 584 -3.57 -26.04 25.45
CA ALA A 584 -4.53 -26.69 24.56
C ALA A 584 -4.45 -26.16 23.12
N GLN A 585 -4.17 -24.87 22.95
CA GLN A 585 -3.92 -24.28 21.62
C GLN A 585 -2.60 -24.79 21.03
N ALA A 586 -1.57 -24.94 21.87
CA ALA A 586 -0.29 -25.48 21.45
C ALA A 586 -0.39 -26.95 21.00
N GLN A 587 -1.19 -27.76 21.69
CA GLN A 587 -1.45 -29.14 21.28
C GLN A 587 -2.19 -29.19 19.93
N ARG A 588 -3.23 -28.35 19.74
CA ARG A 588 -3.94 -28.25 18.45
C ARG A 588 -3.02 -27.83 17.31
N LEU A 589 -2.10 -26.89 17.54
CA LEU A 589 -1.10 -26.47 16.56
C LEU A 589 -0.21 -27.64 16.14
N ILE A 590 0.27 -28.45 17.12
CA ILE A 590 1.08 -29.64 16.85
C ILE A 590 0.27 -30.65 16.03
N ASP A 591 -0.97 -30.95 16.43
CA ASP A 591 -1.84 -31.91 15.75
C ASP A 591 -2.11 -31.48 14.29
N GLN A 592 -2.38 -30.19 14.06
CA GLN A 592 -2.56 -29.62 12.73
C GLN A 592 -1.28 -29.65 11.90
N LEU A 593 -0.12 -29.38 12.51
CA LEU A 593 1.17 -29.46 11.82
C LEU A 593 1.47 -30.88 11.35
N PHE A 594 1.21 -31.89 12.20
CA PHE A 594 1.41 -33.30 11.81
C PHE A 594 0.37 -33.82 10.82
N ALA A 595 -0.76 -33.13 10.65
CA ALA A 595 -1.73 -33.42 9.57
C ALA A 595 -1.32 -32.85 8.20
N CYS A 596 -0.27 -32.01 8.15
CA CYS A 596 0.28 -31.48 6.91
C CYS A 596 1.09 -32.53 6.14
N GLU A 597 1.16 -32.44 4.81
CA GLU A 597 1.95 -33.32 3.96
C GLU A 597 3.45 -33.26 4.28
N ASN A 598 3.95 -32.07 4.62
CA ASN A 598 5.35 -31.87 4.98
C ASN A 598 5.47 -31.05 6.28
N PRO A 599 5.36 -31.69 7.45
CA PRO A 599 5.38 -30.99 8.72
C PRO A 599 6.76 -30.41 9.12
N GLU A 600 7.86 -30.87 8.50
CA GLU A 600 9.22 -30.50 8.91
C GLU A 600 9.71 -29.17 8.34
N TYR A 601 9.13 -28.72 7.20
CA TYR A 601 9.60 -27.51 6.51
C TYR A 601 8.44 -26.61 6.10
N THR A 602 8.66 -25.30 6.16
CA THR A 602 7.76 -24.32 5.57
C THR A 602 7.81 -24.38 4.04
N ALA A 603 6.88 -23.72 3.35
CA ALA A 603 6.93 -23.57 1.89
C ALA A 603 8.23 -22.90 1.40
N SER A 604 8.85 -22.06 2.25
CA SER A 604 10.13 -21.38 1.98
C SER A 604 11.37 -22.21 2.36
N GLY A 605 11.23 -23.49 2.72
CA GLY A 605 12.35 -24.40 3.05
C GLY A 605 12.96 -24.22 4.44
N ARG A 606 12.28 -23.52 5.37
CA ARG A 606 12.75 -23.34 6.75
C ARG A 606 12.23 -24.45 7.63
N LYS A 607 13.07 -25.01 8.54
CA LYS A 607 12.63 -26.03 9.50
C LYS A 607 11.55 -25.49 10.43
N THR A 608 10.44 -26.22 10.57
CA THR A 608 9.31 -25.91 11.47
C THR A 608 9.56 -26.48 12.86
N MET A 609 10.20 -27.65 12.92
CA MET A 609 10.50 -28.35 14.16
C MET A 609 11.93 -28.92 14.19
N THR A 610 12.43 -29.19 15.38
CA THR A 610 13.72 -29.85 15.61
C THR A 610 13.54 -30.84 16.73
N LEU A 611 14.08 -32.04 16.55
CA LEU A 611 14.15 -33.08 17.58
C LEU A 611 15.55 -33.05 18.19
N MET A 612 15.64 -32.94 19.50
CA MET A 612 16.87 -33.01 20.29
C MET A 612 16.91 -34.37 20.97
N SER A 613 17.87 -35.22 20.64
CA SER A 613 18.02 -36.53 21.28
C SER A 613 18.42 -36.39 22.74
N VAL A 614 18.17 -37.42 23.56
CA VAL A 614 18.59 -37.43 24.98
C VAL A 614 20.11 -37.27 25.09
N GLU A 615 20.87 -37.91 24.17
CA GLU A 615 22.33 -37.81 24.14
C GLU A 615 22.83 -36.37 23.81
N GLU A 616 22.07 -35.62 22.98
CA GLU A 616 22.38 -34.22 22.69
C GLU A 616 22.05 -33.31 23.88
N ILE A 617 21.04 -33.66 24.66
CA ILE A 617 20.69 -32.95 25.88
C ILE A 617 21.77 -33.22 26.95
N ASP A 618 22.16 -34.47 27.14
CA ASP A 618 23.19 -34.88 28.13
C ASP A 618 24.56 -34.22 27.84
N LYS A 619 24.91 -34.01 26.58
CA LYS A 619 26.14 -33.30 26.19
C LYS A 619 26.18 -31.82 26.58
N LYS A 620 25.06 -31.24 26.99
CA LYS A 620 24.96 -29.85 27.41
C LYS A 620 25.11 -29.66 28.92
N PHE A 621 25.03 -30.75 29.69
CA PHE A 621 25.27 -30.81 31.11
C PHE A 621 26.60 -31.51 31.42
#